data_900edc81ab48137b6dcdb07a8b19ba8d
#
_entry.id   900edc81ab48137b6dcdb07a8b19ba8d
#
_cell.length_a   1.000
_cell.length_b   1.000
_cell.length_c   1.000
_cell.angle_alpha   90.00
_cell.angle_beta   90.00
_cell.angle_gamma   90.00
#
_symmetry.space_group_name_H-M   'P 1'
#
loop_
_entity.id
_entity.type
_entity.pdbx_description
1 polymer ?
#
loop_
_entity_poly.entity_id
_entity_poly.type
_entity_poly.pdbx_seq_one_letter_code
_entity_poly.pdbx_strand_id
1 'polypeptide(L)'
;MGATLFLSLFLIIPANAAETIKIGIAGSHSGDLASYGLPTVKAAELVVKDVNAKGGLLGRKVELVIEDEACKPELATNAATKLVSGKVVAVIGHICSGATKAALRTYKDANIITISPSATNPELTQSGQYPNFFRTIAPDDAQAKLVVDFALNTLKLKKIAVIHDKGDYGKGFAEYTKKYLDQSGKAQVVLFEGITPGAVDYSAIVQKIKHSGADGVIYGGYHPEAASVIQQMRKKGMKTLFISDDGVKDQTFIKVAGKYAEGVYASGPRDTTKNPLAIAAIDAHKKAYGTEPGAFYLNAYSATIALLNAISKAKSTQYEAVSKALRTYKVDTPLGKISFNNKGDAIGVGFSMYQVKNGAYVEVK
;
A
#
# COMPACT_ATOMS: atom_id res chain seq x y z
N MET A 1 -38.41 18.01 -69.97
CA MET A 1 -37.17 17.98 -69.16
C MET A 1 -37.60 17.88 -67.71
N GLY A 2 -37.59 16.66 -67.13
CA GLY A 2 -37.94 16.41 -65.75
C GLY A 2 -36.65 16.20 -64.91
N ALA A 3 -36.40 17.05 -63.92
CA ALA A 3 -35.30 16.93 -63.02
C ALA A 3 -35.71 16.06 -61.85
N THR A 4 -35.14 14.88 -61.76
CA THR A 4 -35.31 13.93 -60.59
C THR A 4 -34.38 14.35 -59.50
N LEU A 5 -34.92 14.87 -58.39
CA LEU A 5 -34.17 15.23 -57.17
C LEU A 5 -33.91 13.97 -56.34
N PHE A 6 -32.64 13.48 -56.24
CA PHE A 6 -32.25 12.42 -55.35
C PHE A 6 -32.06 13.00 -53.94
N LEU A 7 -32.98 12.67 -53.04
CA LEU A 7 -32.89 13.00 -51.61
C LEU A 7 -32.06 11.93 -50.91
N SER A 8 -30.78 12.21 -50.66
CA SER A 8 -29.89 11.30 -49.87
C SER A 8 -30.29 11.35 -48.42
N LEU A 9 -30.94 10.30 -47.93
CA LEU A 9 -31.27 10.14 -46.52
C LEU A 9 -30.01 9.69 -45.75
N PHE A 10 -29.34 10.62 -45.05
CA PHE A 10 -28.27 10.28 -44.11
C PHE A 10 -28.89 9.64 -42.87
N LEU A 11 -28.79 8.32 -42.77
CA LEU A 11 -29.07 7.59 -41.52
C LEU A 11 -28.04 8.01 -40.47
N ILE A 12 -28.42 8.89 -39.55
CA ILE A 12 -27.68 9.16 -38.33
C ILE A 12 -27.87 7.93 -37.42
N ILE A 13 -26.93 6.99 -37.49
CA ILE A 13 -26.83 5.93 -36.49
C ILE A 13 -26.43 6.59 -35.18
N PRO A 14 -27.25 6.52 -34.12
CA PRO A 14 -26.83 7.06 -32.85
C PRO A 14 -25.56 6.28 -32.41
N ALA A 15 -24.46 7.01 -32.30
CA ALA A 15 -23.24 6.46 -31.70
C ALA A 15 -23.60 6.07 -30.27
N ASN A 16 -23.84 4.77 -30.06
CA ASN A 16 -24.04 4.23 -28.73
C ASN A 16 -22.73 4.51 -27.96
N ALA A 17 -22.75 5.52 -27.09
CA ALA A 17 -21.57 5.87 -26.29
C ALA A 17 -21.10 4.60 -25.58
N ALA A 18 -19.93 4.09 -25.97
CA ALA A 18 -19.38 2.87 -25.39
C ALA A 18 -19.37 3.00 -23.86
N GLU A 19 -19.99 2.03 -23.18
CA GLU A 19 -20.08 2.01 -21.71
C GLU A 19 -18.70 2.22 -21.08
N THR A 20 -18.58 3.09 -20.06
CA THR A 20 -17.32 3.41 -19.40
C THR A 20 -16.70 2.16 -18.76
N ILE A 21 -15.36 2.12 -18.68
CA ILE A 21 -14.64 1.11 -17.89
C ILE A 21 -14.50 1.65 -16.47
N LYS A 22 -15.19 1.03 -15.51
CA LYS A 22 -15.16 1.44 -14.11
C LYS A 22 -14.07 0.72 -13.35
N ILE A 23 -13.19 1.48 -12.67
CA ILE A 23 -12.16 0.98 -11.79
C ILE A 23 -12.48 1.43 -10.37
N GLY A 24 -12.56 0.48 -9.43
CA GLY A 24 -12.75 0.78 -8.01
C GLY A 24 -11.46 1.30 -7.37
N ILE A 25 -11.59 2.25 -6.46
CA ILE A 25 -10.52 2.68 -5.56
C ILE A 25 -11.03 2.49 -4.14
N ALA A 26 -10.41 1.59 -3.39
CA ALA A 26 -10.82 1.29 -2.02
C ALA A 26 -9.67 1.49 -1.05
N GLY A 27 -9.94 2.14 0.08
CA GLY A 27 -8.93 2.39 1.09
C GLY A 27 -9.41 3.29 2.22
N SER A 28 -8.50 3.65 3.10
CA SER A 28 -8.76 4.62 4.16
C SER A 28 -8.67 6.03 3.59
N HIS A 29 -9.80 6.61 3.24
CA HIS A 29 -9.87 7.98 2.72
C HIS A 29 -10.28 8.99 3.81
N SER A 30 -10.65 8.49 4.99
CA SER A 30 -10.95 9.25 6.20
C SER A 30 -10.30 8.65 7.44
N GLY A 31 -10.40 9.34 8.59
CA GLY A 31 -9.84 8.90 9.87
C GLY A 31 -8.32 9.00 9.95
N ASP A 32 -7.76 8.35 10.98
CA ASP A 32 -6.35 8.50 11.36
C ASP A 32 -5.37 7.95 10.30
N LEU A 33 -5.83 7.03 9.45
CA LEU A 33 -5.02 6.39 8.40
C LEU A 33 -5.29 6.96 7.00
N ALA A 34 -5.98 8.10 6.89
CA ALA A 34 -6.24 8.76 5.61
C ALA A 34 -4.96 9.15 4.85
N SER A 35 -3.86 9.38 5.57
CA SER A 35 -2.54 9.68 4.97
C SER A 35 -2.01 8.58 4.06
N TYR A 36 -2.48 7.33 4.21
CA TYR A 36 -2.14 6.21 3.32
C TYR A 36 -3.10 6.07 2.14
N GLY A 37 -4.41 6.32 2.34
CA GLY A 37 -5.43 6.06 1.33
C GLY A 37 -5.60 7.19 0.33
N LEU A 38 -5.61 8.45 0.77
CA LEU A 38 -5.77 9.61 -0.11
C LEU A 38 -4.71 9.70 -1.22
N PRO A 39 -3.43 9.37 -0.99
CA PRO A 39 -2.44 9.32 -2.06
C PRO A 39 -2.78 8.32 -3.17
N THR A 40 -3.47 7.21 -2.84
CA THR A 40 -3.91 6.22 -3.83
C THR A 40 -4.97 6.78 -4.76
N VAL A 41 -5.95 7.52 -4.23
CA VAL A 41 -6.97 8.21 -5.03
C VAL A 41 -6.31 9.18 -5.99
N LYS A 42 -5.44 10.07 -5.48
CA LYS A 42 -4.75 11.08 -6.28
C LYS A 42 -3.86 10.48 -7.37
N ALA A 43 -3.19 9.36 -7.07
CA ALA A 43 -2.38 8.64 -8.05
C ALA A 43 -3.23 8.07 -9.18
N ALA A 44 -4.35 7.41 -8.85
CA ALA A 44 -5.26 6.84 -9.83
C ALA A 44 -5.91 7.91 -10.70
N GLU A 45 -6.33 9.04 -10.11
CA GLU A 45 -6.91 10.18 -10.84
C GLU A 45 -5.95 10.72 -11.92
N LEU A 46 -4.66 10.90 -11.59
CA LEU A 46 -3.68 11.40 -12.55
C LEU A 46 -3.43 10.42 -13.70
N VAL A 47 -3.29 9.13 -13.39
CA VAL A 47 -3.08 8.09 -14.42
C VAL A 47 -4.31 7.99 -15.33
N VAL A 48 -5.52 7.96 -14.74
CA VAL A 48 -6.77 7.86 -15.50
C VAL A 48 -7.02 9.12 -16.35
N LYS A 49 -6.71 10.30 -15.82
CA LYS A 49 -6.79 11.57 -16.57
C LYS A 49 -5.91 11.51 -17.82
N ASP A 50 -4.66 11.03 -17.69
CA ASP A 50 -3.74 10.89 -18.82
C ASP A 50 -4.24 9.88 -19.86
N VAL A 51 -4.73 8.72 -19.43
CA VAL A 51 -5.30 7.69 -20.30
C VAL A 51 -6.52 8.21 -21.04
N ASN A 52 -7.43 8.90 -20.36
CA ASN A 52 -8.64 9.47 -20.98
C ASN A 52 -8.30 10.58 -21.97
N ALA A 53 -7.28 11.41 -21.71
CA ALA A 53 -6.81 12.44 -22.63
C ALA A 53 -6.24 11.84 -23.94
N LYS A 54 -5.76 10.58 -23.88
CA LYS A 54 -5.24 9.83 -25.04
C LYS A 54 -6.28 8.97 -25.75
N GLY A 55 -7.58 9.18 -25.49
CA GLY A 55 -8.68 8.45 -26.11
C GLY A 55 -9.24 7.29 -25.30
N GLY A 56 -8.84 7.17 -24.03
CA GLY A 56 -9.35 6.16 -23.10
C GLY A 56 -8.68 4.79 -23.24
N LEU A 57 -9.33 3.79 -22.69
CA LEU A 57 -8.86 2.41 -22.67
C LEU A 57 -9.79 1.54 -23.52
N LEU A 58 -9.24 0.83 -24.50
CA LEU A 58 -10.02 0.07 -25.48
C LEU A 58 -11.10 0.92 -26.21
N GLY A 59 -10.81 2.20 -26.46
CA GLY A 59 -11.74 3.15 -27.06
C GLY A 59 -12.86 3.62 -26.12
N ARG A 60 -12.78 3.32 -24.84
CA ARG A 60 -13.77 3.63 -23.81
C ARG A 60 -13.15 4.54 -22.74
N LYS A 61 -13.95 5.47 -22.21
CA LYS A 61 -13.55 6.29 -21.06
C LYS A 61 -13.37 5.41 -19.81
N VAL A 62 -12.33 5.70 -19.01
CA VAL A 62 -12.13 5.11 -17.68
C VAL A 62 -12.76 6.01 -16.64
N GLU A 63 -13.51 5.43 -15.72
CA GLU A 63 -14.16 6.09 -14.58
C GLU A 63 -13.68 5.47 -13.28
N LEU A 64 -13.43 6.29 -12.25
CA LEU A 64 -13.08 5.84 -10.91
C LEU A 64 -14.32 5.82 -10.02
N VAL A 65 -14.51 4.71 -9.30
CA VAL A 65 -15.54 4.55 -8.26
C VAL A 65 -14.81 4.43 -6.93
N ILE A 66 -14.97 5.42 -6.06
CA ILE A 66 -14.18 5.55 -4.82
C ILE A 66 -15.02 5.13 -3.63
N GLU A 67 -14.50 4.20 -2.80
CA GLU A 67 -15.12 3.75 -1.56
C GLU A 67 -14.13 3.87 -0.39
N ASP A 68 -14.58 4.54 0.67
CA ASP A 68 -13.84 4.70 1.92
C ASP A 68 -14.20 3.57 2.91
N GLU A 69 -13.20 2.94 3.50
CA GLU A 69 -13.40 1.88 4.50
C GLU A 69 -12.57 2.09 5.78
N ALA A 70 -11.88 3.25 5.88
CA ALA A 70 -11.15 3.71 7.06
C ALA A 70 -10.20 2.63 7.67
N CYS A 71 -9.65 1.72 6.88
CA CYS A 71 -8.86 0.53 7.29
C CYS A 71 -9.61 -0.44 8.23
N LYS A 72 -10.94 -0.44 8.21
CA LYS A 72 -11.77 -1.29 9.05
C LYS A 72 -12.28 -2.50 8.27
N PRO A 73 -11.98 -3.74 8.70
CA PRO A 73 -12.37 -4.95 7.98
C PRO A 73 -13.88 -5.05 7.68
N GLU A 74 -14.72 -4.65 8.64
CA GLU A 74 -16.18 -4.67 8.49
C GLU A 74 -16.67 -3.66 7.44
N LEU A 75 -16.04 -2.49 7.33
CA LEU A 75 -16.35 -1.49 6.31
C LEU A 75 -15.80 -1.91 4.94
N ALA A 76 -14.66 -2.60 4.91
CA ALA A 76 -14.05 -3.08 3.67
C ALA A 76 -14.93 -4.11 2.94
N THR A 77 -15.62 -4.98 3.67
CA THR A 77 -16.60 -5.92 3.08
C THR A 77 -17.76 -5.17 2.44
N ASN A 78 -18.27 -4.12 3.10
CA ASN A 78 -19.33 -3.28 2.57
C ASN A 78 -18.87 -2.50 1.32
N ALA A 79 -17.67 -1.91 1.36
CA ALA A 79 -17.08 -1.22 0.21
C ALA A 79 -16.92 -2.17 -0.98
N ALA A 80 -16.43 -3.39 -0.75
CA ALA A 80 -16.31 -4.40 -1.79
C ALA A 80 -17.66 -4.75 -2.43
N THR A 81 -18.70 -4.92 -1.61
CA THR A 81 -20.07 -5.20 -2.11
C THR A 81 -20.60 -4.06 -2.98
N LYS A 82 -20.38 -2.80 -2.58
CA LYS A 82 -20.78 -1.63 -3.38
C LYS A 82 -20.03 -1.56 -4.69
N LEU A 83 -18.71 -1.78 -4.70
CA LEU A 83 -17.89 -1.76 -5.91
C LEU A 83 -18.32 -2.85 -6.89
N VAL A 84 -18.59 -4.09 -6.40
CA VAL A 84 -19.15 -5.19 -7.20
C VAL A 84 -20.49 -4.79 -7.81
N SER A 85 -21.42 -4.26 -7.00
CA SER A 85 -22.74 -3.79 -7.46
C SER A 85 -22.63 -2.63 -8.44
N GLY A 86 -21.61 -1.78 -8.31
CA GLY A 86 -21.26 -0.69 -9.21
C GLY A 86 -20.65 -1.16 -10.53
N LYS A 87 -20.46 -2.48 -10.71
CA LYS A 87 -19.91 -3.12 -11.91
C LYS A 87 -18.49 -2.64 -12.26
N VAL A 88 -17.64 -2.46 -11.24
CA VAL A 88 -16.22 -2.21 -11.48
C VAL A 88 -15.57 -3.48 -12.07
N VAL A 89 -14.62 -3.34 -12.97
CA VAL A 89 -13.91 -4.45 -13.62
C VAL A 89 -12.67 -4.88 -12.83
N ALA A 90 -12.12 -3.98 -12.01
CA ALA A 90 -10.99 -4.23 -11.13
C ALA A 90 -10.95 -3.16 -10.02
N VAL A 91 -10.13 -3.39 -8.98
CA VAL A 91 -9.97 -2.49 -7.83
C VAL A 91 -8.48 -2.20 -7.59
N ILE A 92 -8.13 -0.93 -7.39
CA ILE A 92 -6.87 -0.51 -6.79
C ILE A 92 -7.13 -0.30 -5.29
N GLY A 93 -6.44 -1.05 -4.46
CA GLY A 93 -6.67 -1.13 -3.01
C GLY A 93 -6.83 -2.59 -2.57
N HIS A 94 -7.27 -2.88 -1.36
CA HIS A 94 -7.35 -1.95 -0.24
C HIS A 94 -5.95 -1.59 0.28
N ILE A 95 -5.90 -0.71 1.27
CA ILE A 95 -4.61 -0.19 1.77
C ILE A 95 -4.07 -1.06 2.91
N CYS A 96 -4.88 -1.33 3.92
CA CYS A 96 -4.52 -2.08 5.11
C CYS A 96 -4.73 -3.59 4.92
N SER A 97 -3.81 -4.42 5.42
CA SER A 97 -3.87 -5.89 5.22
C SER A 97 -5.16 -6.53 5.73
N GLY A 98 -5.65 -6.13 6.92
CA GLY A 98 -6.89 -6.66 7.49
C GLY A 98 -8.13 -6.30 6.66
N ALA A 99 -8.24 -5.05 6.21
CA ALA A 99 -9.29 -4.58 5.32
C ALA A 99 -9.24 -5.30 3.96
N THR A 100 -8.04 -5.43 3.38
CA THR A 100 -7.81 -6.19 2.15
C THR A 100 -8.31 -7.63 2.30
N LYS A 101 -7.87 -8.34 3.34
CA LYS A 101 -8.26 -9.72 3.61
C LYS A 101 -9.77 -9.91 3.69
N ALA A 102 -10.46 -8.99 4.39
CA ALA A 102 -11.92 -9.05 4.54
C ALA A 102 -12.67 -8.86 3.20
N ALA A 103 -12.16 -8.01 2.30
CA ALA A 103 -12.78 -7.70 1.02
C ALA A 103 -12.52 -8.76 -0.07
N LEU A 104 -11.37 -9.47 0.00
CA LEU A 104 -10.87 -10.29 -1.11
C LEU A 104 -11.81 -11.43 -1.54
N ARG A 105 -12.56 -12.04 -0.61
CA ARG A 105 -13.51 -13.08 -0.96
C ARG A 105 -14.62 -12.53 -1.85
N THR A 106 -15.20 -11.37 -1.50
CA THR A 106 -16.24 -10.71 -2.31
C THR A 106 -15.78 -10.45 -3.73
N TYR A 107 -14.56 -9.94 -3.89
CA TYR A 107 -13.97 -9.70 -5.22
C TYR A 107 -13.66 -11.00 -5.97
N LYS A 108 -13.18 -12.03 -5.27
CA LYS A 108 -12.90 -13.35 -5.87
C LYS A 108 -14.18 -13.96 -6.44
N ASP A 109 -15.25 -14.00 -5.65
CA ASP A 109 -16.53 -14.57 -6.03
C ASP A 109 -17.16 -13.82 -7.22
N ALA A 110 -16.83 -12.52 -7.37
CA ALA A 110 -17.25 -11.68 -8.50
C ALA A 110 -16.27 -11.66 -9.67
N ASN A 111 -15.16 -12.41 -9.64
CA ASN A 111 -14.09 -12.40 -10.64
C ASN A 111 -13.49 -11.00 -10.87
N ILE A 112 -13.26 -10.24 -9.80
CA ILE A 112 -12.66 -8.90 -9.84
C ILE A 112 -11.21 -8.97 -9.37
N ILE A 113 -10.30 -8.44 -10.20
CA ILE A 113 -8.88 -8.27 -9.85
C ILE A 113 -8.75 -7.15 -8.84
N THR A 114 -7.91 -7.38 -7.84
CA THR A 114 -7.56 -6.39 -6.81
C THR A 114 -6.05 -6.20 -6.78
N ILE A 115 -5.58 -4.95 -6.89
CA ILE A 115 -4.14 -4.62 -6.81
C ILE A 115 -3.94 -3.64 -5.66
N SER A 116 -3.33 -4.11 -4.56
CA SER A 116 -3.00 -3.25 -3.42
C SER A 116 -1.65 -2.56 -3.60
N PRO A 117 -1.54 -1.25 -3.28
CA PRO A 117 -0.26 -0.56 -3.25
C PRO A 117 0.52 -0.77 -1.95
N SER A 118 -0.11 -1.30 -0.89
CA SER A 118 0.46 -1.26 0.47
C SER A 118 0.11 -2.44 1.39
N ALA A 119 -0.82 -3.33 1.02
CA ALA A 119 -1.16 -4.49 1.86
C ALA A 119 -0.06 -5.57 1.77
N THR A 120 0.75 -5.67 2.82
CA THR A 120 2.00 -6.43 2.84
C THR A 120 1.90 -7.82 3.47
N ASN A 121 0.83 -8.13 4.23
CA ASN A 121 0.71 -9.42 4.89
C ASN A 121 0.92 -10.59 3.90
N PRO A 122 1.87 -11.52 4.16
CA PRO A 122 2.20 -12.63 3.27
C PRO A 122 1.02 -13.55 2.96
N GLU A 123 0.09 -13.73 3.88
CA GLU A 123 -1.07 -14.62 3.70
C GLU A 123 -1.93 -14.21 2.50
N LEU A 124 -1.97 -12.92 2.17
CA LEU A 124 -2.77 -12.39 1.05
C LEU A 124 -2.40 -12.99 -0.32
N THR A 125 -1.11 -13.31 -0.53
CA THR A 125 -0.61 -13.93 -1.77
C THR A 125 -0.12 -15.37 -1.57
N GLN A 126 0.38 -15.70 -0.37
CA GLN A 126 1.07 -16.96 -0.14
C GLN A 126 0.15 -18.09 0.33
N SER A 127 -1.07 -17.79 0.80
CA SER A 127 -2.07 -18.79 1.18
C SER A 127 -2.64 -19.58 0.00
N GLY A 128 -2.56 -19.03 -1.22
CA GLY A 128 -3.22 -19.58 -2.40
C GLY A 128 -4.74 -19.36 -2.46
N GLN A 129 -5.33 -18.72 -1.46
CA GLN A 129 -6.78 -18.51 -1.37
C GLN A 129 -7.30 -17.42 -2.32
N TYR A 130 -6.45 -16.45 -2.67
CA TYR A 130 -6.83 -15.23 -3.39
C TYR A 130 -6.07 -15.06 -4.71
N PRO A 131 -6.34 -15.87 -5.74
CA PRO A 131 -5.64 -15.77 -7.04
C PRO A 131 -5.97 -14.49 -7.80
N ASN A 132 -7.00 -13.75 -7.38
CA ASN A 132 -7.39 -12.44 -7.89
C ASN A 132 -6.65 -11.27 -7.23
N PHE A 133 -5.82 -11.52 -6.22
CA PHE A 133 -5.07 -10.49 -5.51
C PHE A 133 -3.65 -10.32 -6.07
N PHE A 134 -3.27 -9.06 -6.24
CA PHE A 134 -1.95 -8.60 -6.64
C PHE A 134 -1.50 -7.46 -5.73
N ARG A 135 -0.20 -7.19 -5.66
CA ARG A 135 0.32 -6.02 -4.94
C ARG A 135 1.58 -5.46 -5.58
N THR A 136 1.73 -4.13 -5.51
CA THR A 136 2.91 -3.41 -5.99
C THR A 136 3.90 -3.06 -4.87
N ILE A 137 3.86 -3.83 -3.78
CA ILE A 137 4.75 -3.74 -2.64
C ILE A 137 5.24 -5.15 -2.28
N ALA A 138 6.43 -5.27 -1.67
CA ALA A 138 6.93 -6.55 -1.21
C ALA A 138 6.19 -7.03 0.06
N PRO A 139 6.19 -8.35 0.37
CA PRO A 139 5.52 -8.88 1.54
C PRO A 139 6.32 -8.71 2.85
N ASP A 140 5.61 -8.81 3.99
CA ASP A 140 6.17 -8.60 5.33
C ASP A 140 7.24 -9.61 5.74
N ASP A 141 7.25 -10.82 5.18
CA ASP A 141 8.34 -11.77 5.45
C ASP A 141 9.69 -11.23 4.92
N ALA A 142 9.69 -10.60 3.73
CA ALA A 142 10.87 -9.91 3.21
C ALA A 142 11.19 -8.63 4.01
N GLN A 143 10.17 -7.89 4.43
CA GLN A 143 10.32 -6.68 5.23
C GLN A 143 10.91 -6.99 6.62
N ALA A 144 10.34 -7.96 7.33
CA ALA A 144 10.82 -8.39 8.64
C ALA A 144 12.26 -8.91 8.58
N LYS A 145 12.62 -9.62 7.51
CA LYS A 145 14.01 -10.05 7.29
C LYS A 145 14.97 -8.86 7.20
N LEU A 146 14.62 -7.84 6.42
CA LEU A 146 15.40 -6.61 6.29
C LEU A 146 15.56 -5.91 7.64
N VAL A 147 14.47 -5.74 8.38
CA VAL A 147 14.46 -5.08 9.70
C VAL A 147 15.32 -5.85 10.70
N VAL A 148 15.21 -7.17 10.74
CA VAL A 148 16.02 -8.02 11.64
C VAL A 148 17.50 -7.95 11.25
N ASP A 149 17.82 -8.05 9.97
CA ASP A 149 19.22 -7.95 9.51
C ASP A 149 19.82 -6.58 9.86
N PHE A 150 19.07 -5.50 9.74
CA PHE A 150 19.48 -4.16 10.13
C PHE A 150 19.68 -4.04 11.64
N ALA A 151 18.72 -4.51 12.45
CA ALA A 151 18.81 -4.50 13.91
C ALA A 151 20.04 -5.26 14.44
N LEU A 152 20.34 -6.43 13.86
CA LEU A 152 21.41 -7.30 14.30
C LEU A 152 22.80 -6.88 13.75
N ASN A 153 22.87 -6.52 12.48
CA ASN A 153 24.14 -6.34 11.80
C ASN A 153 24.60 -4.87 11.74
N THR A 154 23.65 -3.91 11.72
CA THR A 154 23.96 -2.47 11.71
C THR A 154 23.87 -1.89 13.11
N LEU A 155 22.75 -2.07 13.80
CA LEU A 155 22.54 -1.49 15.14
C LEU A 155 23.14 -2.36 16.26
N LYS A 156 23.53 -3.64 15.98
CA LYS A 156 24.16 -4.56 16.92
C LYS A 156 23.34 -4.87 18.17
N LEU A 157 22.01 -4.82 18.05
CA LEU A 157 21.09 -5.09 19.16
C LEU A 157 21.19 -6.52 19.66
N LYS A 158 20.99 -6.71 20.98
CA LYS A 158 21.10 -8.01 21.69
C LYS A 158 19.85 -8.38 22.44
N LYS A 159 19.08 -7.41 22.95
CA LYS A 159 17.84 -7.61 23.70
C LYS A 159 16.72 -6.81 23.04
N ILE A 160 15.83 -7.48 22.38
CA ILE A 160 14.82 -6.82 21.54
C ILE A 160 13.43 -7.07 22.12
N ALA A 161 12.69 -5.98 22.35
CA ALA A 161 11.26 -6.03 22.60
C ALA A 161 10.53 -5.94 21.24
N VAL A 162 9.69 -6.91 20.94
CA VAL A 162 8.83 -6.91 19.76
C VAL A 162 7.41 -6.64 20.21
N ILE A 163 6.80 -5.56 19.74
CA ILE A 163 5.42 -5.17 20.06
C ILE A 163 4.62 -4.95 18.80
N HIS A 164 3.30 -5.11 18.86
CA HIS A 164 2.43 -4.99 17.68
C HIS A 164 1.01 -4.51 18.01
N ASP A 165 0.29 -4.03 17.01
CA ASP A 165 -1.08 -3.49 17.11
C ASP A 165 -2.19 -4.55 17.16
N LYS A 166 -1.86 -5.84 17.17
CA LYS A 166 -2.77 -6.99 17.11
C LYS A 166 -3.51 -7.20 15.77
N GLY A 167 -3.42 -6.25 14.84
CA GLY A 167 -4.01 -6.37 13.51
C GLY A 167 -3.30 -7.36 12.59
N ASP A 168 -3.95 -7.76 11.50
CA ASP A 168 -3.37 -8.70 10.52
C ASP A 168 -2.01 -8.23 9.97
N TYR A 169 -1.82 -6.91 9.81
CA TYR A 169 -0.57 -6.32 9.37
C TYR A 169 0.50 -6.36 10.47
N GLY A 170 0.33 -5.56 11.53
CA GLY A 170 1.38 -5.37 12.52
C GLY A 170 1.72 -6.64 13.31
N LYS A 171 0.71 -7.47 13.62
CA LYS A 171 0.95 -8.78 14.25
C LYS A 171 1.69 -9.72 13.30
N GLY A 172 1.27 -9.78 12.02
CA GLY A 172 1.94 -10.61 11.02
C GLY A 172 3.42 -10.26 10.85
N PHE A 173 3.73 -8.95 10.70
CA PHE A 173 5.11 -8.48 10.66
C PHE A 173 5.89 -8.84 11.94
N ALA A 174 5.30 -8.65 13.12
CA ALA A 174 5.94 -8.95 14.40
C ALA A 174 6.23 -10.46 14.57
N GLU A 175 5.35 -11.33 14.12
CA GLU A 175 5.54 -12.78 14.13
C GLU A 175 6.72 -13.22 13.23
N TYR A 176 6.82 -12.66 12.01
CA TYR A 176 7.99 -12.89 11.14
C TYR A 176 9.26 -12.31 11.74
N THR A 177 9.19 -11.13 12.35
CA THR A 177 10.32 -10.51 13.06
C THR A 177 10.83 -11.41 14.17
N LYS A 178 9.93 -11.89 15.05
CA LYS A 178 10.29 -12.83 16.12
C LYS A 178 10.91 -14.12 15.57
N LYS A 179 10.28 -14.70 14.55
CA LYS A 179 10.77 -15.91 13.88
C LYS A 179 12.21 -15.74 13.39
N TYR A 180 12.53 -14.63 12.70
CA TYR A 180 13.89 -14.41 12.19
C TYR A 180 14.89 -14.05 13.28
N LEU A 181 14.49 -13.37 14.35
CA LEU A 181 15.33 -13.15 15.52
C LEU A 181 15.69 -14.48 16.19
N ASP A 182 14.70 -15.34 16.45
CA ASP A 182 14.90 -16.67 17.07
C ASP A 182 15.80 -17.54 16.19
N GLN A 183 15.58 -17.58 14.88
CA GLN A 183 16.40 -18.31 13.92
C GLN A 183 17.85 -17.81 13.84
N SER A 184 18.07 -16.53 14.06
CA SER A 184 19.42 -15.94 14.00
C SER A 184 20.33 -16.37 15.15
N GLY A 185 19.76 -16.62 16.33
CA GLY A 185 20.49 -16.88 17.57
C GLY A 185 21.40 -15.74 18.05
N LYS A 186 21.33 -14.53 17.40
CA LYS A 186 22.24 -13.41 17.67
C LYS A 186 21.71 -12.40 18.68
N ALA A 187 20.41 -12.42 18.97
CA ALA A 187 19.73 -11.56 19.92
C ALA A 187 18.60 -12.31 20.61
N GLN A 188 18.24 -11.87 21.80
CA GLN A 188 17.13 -12.41 22.59
C GLN A 188 15.89 -11.54 22.39
N VAL A 189 14.73 -12.15 22.11
CA VAL A 189 13.42 -11.49 22.22
C VAL A 189 13.03 -11.50 23.68
N VAL A 190 13.17 -10.35 24.35
CA VAL A 190 12.92 -10.19 25.80
C VAL A 190 11.48 -9.83 26.14
N LEU A 191 10.71 -9.42 25.12
CA LEU A 191 9.27 -9.12 25.22
C LEU A 191 8.63 -9.36 23.87
N PHE A 192 7.47 -10.02 23.84
CA PHE A 192 6.60 -10.14 22.67
C PHE A 192 5.18 -9.87 23.10
N GLU A 193 4.60 -8.72 22.74
CA GLU A 193 3.28 -8.32 23.24
C GLU A 193 2.51 -7.42 22.27
N GLY A 194 1.17 -7.62 22.24
CA GLY A 194 0.25 -6.78 21.48
C GLY A 194 -0.28 -5.61 22.30
N ILE A 195 -0.28 -4.41 21.73
CA ILE A 195 -0.94 -3.22 22.27
C ILE A 195 -2.36 -3.09 21.70
N THR A 196 -3.20 -2.30 22.34
CA THR A 196 -4.56 -2.05 21.86
C THR A 196 -4.59 -0.79 21.00
N PRO A 197 -4.93 -0.89 19.70
CA PRO A 197 -5.06 0.27 18.84
C PRO A 197 -6.05 1.30 19.39
N GLY A 198 -5.78 2.59 19.17
CA GLY A 198 -6.62 3.70 19.60
C GLY A 198 -6.62 3.96 21.12
N ALA A 199 -5.79 3.27 21.92
CA ALA A 199 -5.64 3.57 23.33
C ALA A 199 -4.99 4.95 23.54
N VAL A 200 -5.45 5.68 24.55
CA VAL A 200 -4.89 6.99 24.93
C VAL A 200 -3.58 6.82 25.70
N ASP A 201 -3.45 5.75 26.48
CA ASP A 201 -2.30 5.48 27.36
C ASP A 201 -1.64 4.14 27.06
N TYR A 202 -0.36 4.21 26.78
CA TYR A 202 0.53 3.06 26.56
C TYR A 202 1.56 2.88 27.67
N SER A 203 1.37 3.51 28.83
CA SER A 203 2.31 3.48 29.96
C SER A 203 2.62 2.06 30.43
N ALA A 204 1.65 1.15 30.40
CA ALA A 204 1.83 -0.24 30.80
C ALA A 204 2.84 -0.98 29.91
N ILE A 205 2.71 -0.90 28.57
CA ILE A 205 3.67 -1.52 27.66
C ILE A 205 5.04 -0.83 27.73
N VAL A 206 5.09 0.50 27.84
CA VAL A 206 6.34 1.25 28.02
C VAL A 206 7.07 0.82 29.30
N GLN A 207 6.35 0.57 30.38
CA GLN A 207 6.93 0.07 31.63
C GLN A 207 7.47 -1.37 31.47
N LYS A 208 6.75 -2.25 30.76
CA LYS A 208 7.24 -3.61 30.46
C LYS A 208 8.51 -3.57 29.61
N ILE A 209 8.56 -2.72 28.57
CA ILE A 209 9.76 -2.53 27.75
C ILE A 209 10.94 -2.06 28.62
N LYS A 210 10.72 -1.10 29.53
CA LYS A 210 11.77 -0.63 30.45
C LYS A 210 12.30 -1.73 31.34
N HIS A 211 11.41 -2.53 31.94
CA HIS A 211 11.79 -3.62 32.84
C HIS A 211 12.44 -4.82 32.13
N SER A 212 12.14 -5.04 30.84
CA SER A 212 12.75 -6.12 30.06
C SER A 212 14.24 -5.89 29.78
N GLY A 213 14.73 -4.66 29.97
CA GLY A 213 16.11 -4.31 29.66
C GLY A 213 16.42 -4.34 28.15
N ALA A 214 15.41 -4.16 27.30
CA ALA A 214 15.58 -4.12 25.86
C ALA A 214 16.47 -2.95 25.42
N ASP A 215 17.42 -3.21 24.53
CA ASP A 215 18.25 -2.21 23.87
C ASP A 215 17.59 -1.65 22.60
N GLY A 216 16.63 -2.38 22.03
CA GLY A 216 15.80 -1.96 20.92
C GLY A 216 14.36 -2.45 21.04
N VAL A 217 13.44 -1.66 20.45
CA VAL A 217 12.04 -2.03 20.22
C VAL A 217 11.85 -2.19 18.71
N ILE A 218 11.21 -3.29 18.30
CA ILE A 218 10.68 -3.43 16.95
C ILE A 218 9.16 -3.42 17.08
N TYR A 219 8.51 -2.46 16.41
CA TYR A 219 7.08 -2.26 16.43
C TYR A 219 6.47 -2.63 15.07
N GLY A 220 5.42 -3.46 15.09
CA GLY A 220 4.59 -3.76 13.94
C GLY A 220 3.23 -3.08 14.06
N GLY A 221 2.89 -2.22 13.09
CA GLY A 221 1.62 -1.50 13.09
C GLY A 221 1.71 -0.09 12.48
N TYR A 222 0.72 0.74 12.80
CA TYR A 222 0.54 2.02 12.14
C TYR A 222 1.09 3.19 12.97
N HIS A 223 1.22 4.35 12.31
CA HIS A 223 1.83 5.55 12.89
C HIS A 223 1.12 6.15 14.11
N PRO A 224 -0.21 6.08 14.31
CA PRO A 224 -0.83 6.70 15.48
C PRO A 224 -0.35 6.10 16.80
N GLU A 225 -0.33 4.76 16.88
CA GLU A 225 0.13 4.02 18.06
C GLU A 225 1.63 4.17 18.25
N ALA A 226 2.41 4.06 17.15
CA ALA A 226 3.85 4.26 17.18
C ALA A 226 4.23 5.63 17.76
N ALA A 227 3.54 6.70 17.31
CA ALA A 227 3.77 8.06 17.80
C ALA A 227 3.50 8.18 19.30
N SER A 228 2.39 7.59 19.78
CA SER A 228 2.02 7.59 21.19
C SER A 228 3.02 6.81 22.05
N VAL A 229 3.43 5.63 21.60
CA VAL A 229 4.41 4.78 22.32
C VAL A 229 5.76 5.47 22.41
N ILE A 230 6.30 5.98 21.30
CA ILE A 230 7.61 6.64 21.32
C ILE A 230 7.61 7.91 22.17
N GLN A 231 6.54 8.70 22.12
CA GLN A 231 6.41 9.88 22.99
C GLN A 231 6.48 9.47 24.46
N GLN A 232 5.74 8.45 24.87
CA GLN A 232 5.71 8.00 26.27
C GLN A 232 7.04 7.37 26.70
N MET A 233 7.72 6.62 25.83
CA MET A 233 9.09 6.13 26.08
C MET A 233 10.06 7.29 26.33
N ARG A 234 10.07 8.30 25.47
CA ARG A 234 10.99 9.44 25.58
C ARG A 234 10.68 10.33 26.80
N LYS A 235 9.40 10.54 27.14
CA LYS A 235 8.98 11.24 28.36
C LYS A 235 9.46 10.52 29.64
N LYS A 236 9.62 9.19 29.62
CA LYS A 236 10.21 8.40 30.71
C LYS A 236 11.74 8.32 30.66
N GLY A 237 12.40 9.10 29.82
CA GLY A 237 13.85 9.16 29.69
C GLY A 237 14.49 7.93 29.02
N MET A 238 13.70 7.08 28.37
CA MET A 238 14.21 5.88 27.70
C MET A 238 14.96 6.28 26.42
N LYS A 239 16.18 5.76 26.26
CA LYS A 239 17.02 5.93 25.04
C LYS A 239 16.99 4.72 24.13
N THR A 240 16.17 3.69 24.47
CA THR A 240 15.98 2.47 23.69
C THR A 240 15.68 2.81 22.23
N LEU A 241 16.37 2.17 21.29
CA LEU A 241 16.15 2.38 19.87
C LEU A 241 14.75 1.92 19.47
N PHE A 242 14.12 2.65 18.54
CA PHE A 242 12.78 2.33 18.06
C PHE A 242 12.85 2.11 16.54
N ILE A 243 12.44 0.93 16.12
CA ILE A 243 12.45 0.46 14.74
C ILE A 243 11.04 0.01 14.40
N SER A 244 10.57 0.28 13.19
CA SER A 244 9.24 -0.13 12.76
C SER A 244 9.22 -0.60 11.29
N ASP A 245 8.06 -1.10 10.92
CA ASP A 245 7.66 -1.42 9.57
C ASP A 245 7.33 -0.17 8.73
N ASP A 246 6.78 -0.34 7.53
CA ASP A 246 6.46 0.75 6.61
C ASP A 246 5.19 1.54 7.00
N GLY A 247 4.37 0.99 7.90
CA GLY A 247 3.23 1.69 8.49
C GLY A 247 3.63 2.88 9.37
N VAL A 248 4.91 3.05 9.69
CA VAL A 248 5.41 4.22 10.42
C VAL A 248 6.18 5.17 9.50
N LYS A 249 6.57 4.73 8.30
CA LYS A 249 7.22 5.62 7.32
C LYS A 249 6.21 6.56 6.65
N ASP A 250 5.64 7.44 7.43
CA ASP A 250 4.69 8.47 7.00
C ASP A 250 5.03 9.83 7.63
N GLN A 251 4.84 10.92 6.89
CA GLN A 251 5.11 12.26 7.39
C GLN A 251 4.20 12.63 8.57
N THR A 252 3.01 12.02 8.65
CA THR A 252 2.08 12.20 9.77
C THR A 252 2.66 11.67 11.07
N PHE A 253 3.42 10.56 11.03
CA PHE A 253 4.15 10.09 12.20
C PHE A 253 5.09 11.17 12.75
N ILE A 254 5.90 11.78 11.89
CA ILE A 254 6.84 12.82 12.31
C ILE A 254 6.09 14.03 12.90
N LYS A 255 5.00 14.43 12.25
CA LYS A 255 4.16 15.54 12.72
C LYS A 255 3.53 15.25 14.09
N VAL A 256 2.99 14.05 14.30
CA VAL A 256 2.32 13.66 15.56
C VAL A 256 3.33 13.39 16.67
N ALA A 257 4.40 12.66 16.40
CA ALA A 257 5.43 12.36 17.40
C ALA A 257 6.28 13.61 17.76
N GLY A 258 6.35 14.60 16.86
CA GLY A 258 7.10 15.82 17.03
C GLY A 258 8.59 15.55 17.26
N LYS A 259 9.22 16.23 18.21
CA LYS A 259 10.64 16.04 18.55
C LYS A 259 11.02 14.60 18.92
N TYR A 260 10.05 13.79 19.30
CA TYR A 260 10.29 12.41 19.72
C TYR A 260 10.40 11.43 18.53
N ALA A 261 10.07 11.89 17.32
CA ALA A 261 10.29 11.11 16.09
C ALA A 261 11.78 11.00 15.75
N GLU A 262 12.61 11.97 16.20
CA GLU A 262 14.01 12.02 15.84
C GLU A 262 14.75 10.73 16.25
N GLY A 263 15.51 10.17 15.31
CA GLY A 263 16.26 8.93 15.50
C GLY A 263 15.44 7.65 15.37
N VAL A 264 14.12 7.72 15.15
CA VAL A 264 13.26 6.53 14.89
C VAL A 264 13.63 5.95 13.52
N TYR A 265 13.72 4.62 13.46
CA TYR A 265 13.92 3.87 12.22
C TYR A 265 12.59 3.30 11.74
N ALA A 266 12.39 3.29 10.44
CA ALA A 266 11.28 2.58 9.79
C ALA A 266 11.77 1.96 8.48
N SER A 267 11.27 0.78 8.14
CA SER A 267 11.37 0.30 6.78
C SER A 267 10.34 0.99 5.89
N GLY A 268 10.52 0.92 4.60
CA GLY A 268 9.57 1.49 3.65
C GLY A 268 9.93 1.08 2.23
N PRO A 269 9.04 1.29 1.25
CA PRO A 269 9.37 1.03 -0.14
C PRO A 269 10.72 1.64 -0.52
N ARG A 270 11.48 0.89 -1.33
CA ARG A 270 12.79 1.34 -1.81
C ARG A 270 12.65 2.70 -2.49
N ASP A 271 13.64 3.57 -2.28
CA ASP A 271 13.70 4.85 -2.96
C ASP A 271 13.86 4.67 -4.48
N THR A 272 12.91 5.21 -5.23
CA THR A 272 12.90 5.20 -6.70
C THR A 272 12.97 6.59 -7.29
N THR A 273 13.32 7.62 -6.51
CA THR A 273 13.37 9.02 -6.96
C THR A 273 14.42 9.29 -8.06
N LYS A 274 15.32 8.34 -8.35
CA LYS A 274 16.21 8.39 -9.51
C LYS A 274 15.55 7.91 -10.82
N ASN A 275 14.37 7.27 -10.74
CA ASN A 275 13.63 6.82 -11.91
C ASN A 275 12.91 8.03 -12.55
N PRO A 276 13.13 8.32 -13.85
CA PRO A 276 12.45 9.44 -14.54
C PRO A 276 10.93 9.39 -14.44
N LEU A 277 10.32 8.19 -14.44
CA LEU A 277 8.87 8.04 -14.29
C LEU A 277 8.40 8.37 -12.87
N ALA A 278 9.22 8.12 -11.85
CA ALA A 278 8.91 8.54 -10.49
C ALA A 278 8.98 10.06 -10.34
N ILE A 279 10.02 10.68 -10.90
CA ILE A 279 10.15 12.15 -10.94
C ILE A 279 8.91 12.76 -11.63
N ALA A 280 8.56 12.28 -12.82
CA ALA A 280 7.41 12.78 -13.57
C ALA A 280 6.08 12.61 -12.80
N ALA A 281 5.89 11.48 -12.10
CA ALA A 281 4.70 11.25 -11.29
C ALA A 281 4.63 12.19 -10.07
N ILE A 282 5.76 12.45 -9.40
CA ILE A 282 5.86 13.40 -8.28
C ILE A 282 5.56 14.83 -8.77
N ASP A 283 6.14 15.25 -9.88
CA ASP A 283 5.93 16.58 -10.45
C ASP A 283 4.48 16.79 -10.91
N ALA A 284 3.87 15.76 -11.51
CA ALA A 284 2.45 15.77 -11.86
C ALA A 284 1.55 15.94 -10.62
N HIS A 285 1.89 15.27 -9.52
CA HIS A 285 1.18 15.43 -8.25
C HIS A 285 1.31 16.85 -7.70
N LYS A 286 2.53 17.37 -7.61
CA LYS A 286 2.81 18.74 -7.14
C LYS A 286 2.06 19.78 -7.96
N LYS A 287 2.06 19.62 -9.29
CA LYS A 287 1.36 20.50 -10.19
C LYS A 287 -0.16 20.46 -9.99
N ALA A 288 -0.72 19.28 -9.75
CA ALA A 288 -2.17 19.09 -9.63
C ALA A 288 -2.72 19.47 -8.25
N TYR A 289 -1.97 19.21 -7.18
CA TYR A 289 -2.46 19.29 -5.80
C TYR A 289 -1.70 20.27 -4.90
N GLY A 290 -0.58 20.83 -5.36
CA GLY A 290 0.22 21.82 -4.60
C GLY A 290 0.97 21.26 -3.38
N THR A 291 1.09 19.93 -3.25
CA THR A 291 1.71 19.25 -2.11
C THR A 291 2.68 18.16 -2.55
N GLU A 292 3.56 17.73 -1.66
CA GLU A 292 4.31 16.48 -1.86
C GLU A 292 3.34 15.28 -1.84
N PRO A 293 3.64 14.21 -2.61
CA PRO A 293 2.86 12.98 -2.54
C PRO A 293 3.07 12.29 -1.18
N GLY A 294 2.00 11.69 -0.65
CA GLY A 294 2.04 10.92 0.60
C GLY A 294 2.59 9.51 0.44
N ALA A 295 2.53 8.75 1.52
CA ALA A 295 2.97 7.36 1.55
C ALA A 295 2.27 6.52 0.47
N PHE A 296 2.99 5.54 -0.09
CA PHE A 296 2.52 4.60 -1.12
C PHE A 296 2.00 5.21 -2.43
N TYR A 297 2.15 6.54 -2.64
CA TYR A 297 1.71 7.20 -3.87
C TYR A 297 2.31 6.56 -5.13
N LEU A 298 3.64 6.34 -5.17
CA LEU A 298 4.30 5.75 -6.33
C LEU A 298 3.90 4.28 -6.53
N ASN A 299 3.60 3.56 -5.45
CA ASN A 299 3.07 2.20 -5.51
C ASN A 299 1.67 2.18 -6.14
N ALA A 300 0.78 3.09 -5.73
CA ALA A 300 -0.57 3.23 -6.26
C ALA A 300 -0.57 3.69 -7.73
N TYR A 301 0.30 4.64 -8.07
CA TYR A 301 0.50 5.10 -9.44
C TYR A 301 0.93 3.93 -10.34
N SER A 302 1.88 3.13 -9.85
CA SER A 302 2.37 1.93 -10.55
C SER A 302 1.32 0.82 -10.65
N ALA A 303 0.51 0.61 -9.61
CA ALA A 303 -0.61 -0.34 -9.61
C ALA A 303 -1.64 0.04 -10.69
N THR A 304 -1.97 1.32 -10.78
CA THR A 304 -2.92 1.82 -11.77
C THR A 304 -2.37 1.66 -13.20
N ILE A 305 -1.10 2.03 -13.44
CA ILE A 305 -0.44 1.81 -14.74
C ILE A 305 -0.44 0.31 -15.09
N ALA A 306 -0.06 -0.56 -14.16
CA ALA A 306 0.03 -1.99 -14.40
C ALA A 306 -1.32 -2.59 -14.77
N LEU A 307 -2.39 -2.21 -14.06
CA LEU A 307 -3.75 -2.64 -14.35
C LEU A 307 -4.21 -2.20 -15.75
N LEU A 308 -4.11 -0.90 -16.05
CA LEU A 308 -4.59 -0.37 -17.32
C LEU A 308 -3.76 -0.91 -18.50
N ASN A 309 -2.45 -1.11 -18.31
CA ASN A 309 -1.60 -1.78 -19.30
C ASN A 309 -2.03 -3.22 -19.53
N ALA A 310 -2.33 -3.98 -18.46
CA ALA A 310 -2.78 -5.37 -18.57
C ALA A 310 -4.11 -5.48 -19.32
N ILE A 311 -5.08 -4.61 -19.04
CA ILE A 311 -6.35 -4.54 -19.77
C ILE A 311 -6.10 -4.23 -21.25
N SER A 312 -5.23 -3.27 -21.56
CA SER A 312 -4.88 -2.89 -22.94
C SER A 312 -4.22 -4.06 -23.68
N LYS A 313 -3.25 -4.76 -23.04
CA LYS A 313 -2.56 -5.91 -23.63
C LYS A 313 -3.46 -7.13 -23.81
N ALA A 314 -4.37 -7.36 -22.86
CA ALA A 314 -5.40 -8.40 -22.94
C ALA A 314 -6.49 -8.10 -23.99
N LYS A 315 -6.62 -6.83 -24.40
CA LYS A 315 -7.75 -6.32 -25.21
C LYS A 315 -9.12 -6.71 -24.62
N SER A 316 -9.20 -6.80 -23.29
CA SER A 316 -10.35 -7.33 -22.54
C SER A 316 -10.33 -6.80 -21.11
N THR A 317 -11.52 -6.70 -20.50
CA THR A 317 -11.70 -6.43 -19.07
C THR A 317 -12.01 -7.71 -18.28
N GLN A 318 -12.05 -8.87 -18.93
CA GLN A 318 -12.36 -10.14 -18.28
C GLN A 318 -11.21 -10.62 -17.38
N TYR A 319 -11.57 -11.13 -16.21
CA TYR A 319 -10.66 -11.56 -15.16
C TYR A 319 -9.48 -12.42 -15.67
N GLU A 320 -9.78 -13.52 -16.36
CA GLU A 320 -8.76 -14.47 -16.81
C GLU A 320 -7.74 -13.84 -17.76
N ALA A 321 -8.21 -13.03 -18.70
CA ALA A 321 -7.35 -12.37 -19.68
C ALA A 321 -6.45 -11.31 -19.01
N VAL A 322 -7.00 -10.49 -18.11
CA VAL A 322 -6.25 -9.44 -17.41
C VAL A 322 -5.29 -10.05 -16.39
N SER A 323 -5.71 -11.08 -15.65
CA SER A 323 -4.88 -11.80 -14.70
C SER A 323 -3.66 -12.45 -15.38
N LYS A 324 -3.86 -13.08 -16.55
CA LYS A 324 -2.78 -13.61 -17.38
C LYS A 324 -1.84 -12.49 -17.86
N ALA A 325 -2.41 -11.36 -18.31
CA ALA A 325 -1.62 -10.24 -18.79
C ALA A 325 -0.73 -9.63 -17.69
N LEU A 326 -1.25 -9.45 -16.47
CA LEU A 326 -0.47 -8.96 -15.31
C LEU A 326 0.76 -9.85 -15.03
N ARG A 327 0.63 -11.16 -15.17
CA ARG A 327 1.72 -12.11 -14.93
C ARG A 327 2.71 -12.21 -16.10
N THR A 328 2.25 -11.95 -17.31
CA THR A 328 3.03 -12.16 -18.54
C THR A 328 3.81 -10.93 -18.95
N TYR A 329 3.20 -9.76 -18.89
CA TYR A 329 3.78 -8.53 -19.45
C TYR A 329 4.48 -7.70 -18.39
N LYS A 330 5.71 -7.30 -18.69
CA LYS A 330 6.42 -6.28 -17.92
C LYS A 330 5.97 -4.90 -18.36
N VAL A 331 5.87 -3.99 -17.40
CA VAL A 331 5.49 -2.59 -17.64
C VAL A 331 6.43 -1.65 -16.91
N ASP A 332 6.82 -0.56 -17.56
CA ASP A 332 7.62 0.50 -16.97
C ASP A 332 6.74 1.38 -16.08
N THR A 333 7.16 1.59 -14.84
CA THR A 333 6.41 2.31 -13.81
C THR A 333 7.34 3.17 -12.96
N PRO A 334 6.82 4.05 -12.12
CA PRO A 334 7.61 4.75 -11.10
C PRO A 334 8.45 3.83 -10.19
N LEU A 335 8.04 2.58 -9.97
CA LEU A 335 8.81 1.60 -9.20
C LEU A 335 9.90 0.90 -10.03
N GLY A 336 10.02 1.21 -11.31
CA GLY A 336 10.83 0.51 -12.28
C GLY A 336 9.99 -0.38 -13.18
N LYS A 337 10.65 -1.31 -13.86
CA LYS A 337 9.98 -2.29 -14.72
C LYS A 337 9.46 -3.44 -13.86
N ILE A 338 8.14 -3.54 -13.71
CA ILE A 338 7.48 -4.56 -12.89
C ILE A 338 6.69 -5.57 -13.73
N SER A 339 6.50 -6.74 -13.18
CA SER A 339 5.52 -7.77 -13.54
C SER A 339 5.13 -8.49 -12.25
N PHE A 340 4.17 -9.42 -12.33
CA PHE A 340 3.72 -10.13 -11.14
C PHE A 340 4.09 -11.62 -11.24
N ASN A 341 4.51 -12.20 -10.11
CA ASN A 341 4.75 -13.64 -10.01
C ASN A 341 3.42 -14.42 -9.97
N ASN A 342 3.52 -15.75 -9.93
CA ASN A 342 2.32 -16.62 -9.90
C ASN A 342 1.46 -16.43 -8.65
N LYS A 343 2.01 -15.86 -7.57
CA LYS A 343 1.28 -15.57 -6.33
C LYS A 343 0.60 -14.21 -6.34
N GLY A 344 0.97 -13.29 -7.26
CA GLY A 344 0.45 -11.93 -7.33
C GLY A 344 1.37 -10.86 -6.74
N ASP A 345 2.58 -11.22 -6.27
CA ASP A 345 3.56 -10.24 -5.81
C ASP A 345 4.29 -9.60 -6.98
N ALA A 346 4.50 -8.28 -6.93
CA ALA A 346 5.31 -7.60 -7.94
C ALA A 346 6.78 -8.03 -7.85
N ILE A 347 7.37 -8.30 -9.01
CA ILE A 347 8.80 -8.57 -9.17
C ILE A 347 9.52 -7.24 -9.40
N GLY A 348 10.65 -7.03 -8.73
CA GLY A 348 11.47 -5.82 -8.88
C GLY A 348 11.26 -4.78 -7.79
N VAL A 349 10.28 -4.97 -6.90
CA VAL A 349 10.03 -4.12 -5.73
C VAL A 349 10.75 -4.64 -4.47
N GLY A 350 10.90 -3.79 -3.46
CA GLY A 350 11.53 -4.16 -2.19
C GLY A 350 11.48 -3.02 -1.18
N PHE A 351 12.11 -3.24 -0.04
CA PHE A 351 12.19 -2.29 1.04
C PHE A 351 13.62 -1.77 1.24
N SER A 352 13.70 -0.58 1.84
CA SER A 352 14.91 0.01 2.42
C SER A 352 14.63 0.43 3.85
N MET A 353 15.72 0.64 4.63
CA MET A 353 15.62 1.22 5.96
C MET A 353 15.79 2.73 5.89
N TYR A 354 15.02 3.43 6.71
CA TYR A 354 15.04 4.89 6.83
C TYR A 354 15.19 5.28 8.30
N GLN A 355 15.75 6.46 8.53
CA GLN A 355 15.82 7.07 9.86
C GLN A 355 15.26 8.49 9.79
N VAL A 356 14.48 8.87 10.79
CA VAL A 356 14.08 10.26 10.96
C VAL A 356 15.29 11.08 11.38
N LYS A 357 15.68 12.05 10.53
CA LYS A 357 16.78 13.00 10.75
C LYS A 357 16.30 14.39 10.36
N ASN A 358 16.41 15.33 11.29
CA ASN A 358 15.98 16.72 11.08
C ASN A 358 14.55 16.83 10.55
N GLY A 359 13.63 16.01 11.09
CA GLY A 359 12.22 16.02 10.73
C GLY A 359 11.87 15.39 9.36
N ALA A 360 12.77 14.61 8.76
CA ALA A 360 12.54 13.91 7.50
C ALA A 360 13.07 12.48 7.54
N TYR A 361 12.45 11.58 6.77
CA TYR A 361 13.00 10.24 6.56
C TYR A 361 14.17 10.26 5.58
N VAL A 362 15.32 9.78 6.03
CA VAL A 362 16.54 9.63 5.23
C VAL A 362 16.87 8.16 5.13
N GLU A 363 17.08 7.64 3.91
CA GLU A 363 17.49 6.26 3.71
C GLU A 363 18.84 5.99 4.41
N VAL A 364 18.93 4.86 5.10
CA VAL A 364 20.13 4.39 5.78
C VAL A 364 20.58 3.06 5.22
N LYS A 365 21.90 2.91 5.09
CA LYS A 365 22.52 1.70 4.52
C LYS A 365 22.94 0.72 5.61
#